data_a07227cb17d3c82a28a309fa076c8164
#
_entry.id   a07227cb17d3c82a28a309fa076c8164
#
_cell.length_a   1.000
_cell.length_b   1.000
_cell.length_c   1.000
_cell.angle_alpha   90.00
_cell.angle_beta   90.00
_cell.angle_gamma   90.00
#
_symmetry.space_group_name_H-M   'P 1'
#
loop_
_entity.id
_entity.type
_entity.pdbx_description
1 polymer ?
#
loop_
_entity_poly.entity_id
_entity_poly.type
_entity_poly.pdbx_seq_one_letter_code
_entity_poly.pdbx_strand_id
1 'polypeptide(L)'
;VSWILKKVWVPIALADQLAVGGVMRVVLGERDFATWRGHDGKVRTFDNRCPHRGMRLSHGFVRGNRLSCLYHGWQYGGTGTCKHIPAHPDLTPPEALGATLISSVEFDGLIWLSTTQSAFSKTDAFFGNSVRSLTFDCGIKDLKAQLQELHFYADVEGLEKGYTYLPSEVEDFRLVFQCPSAQKNDVV
;
A
#
# COMPACT_ATOMS: atom_id res chain seq x y z
N VAL A 1 3.17 -18.67 0.91
CA VAL A 1 2.44 -17.39 1.09
C VAL A 1 2.28 -17.06 2.59
N SER A 2 2.23 -18.04 3.51
CA SER A 2 1.95 -17.79 4.95
C SER A 2 3.09 -17.14 5.73
N TRP A 3 4.32 -17.16 5.26
CA TRP A 3 5.47 -16.57 5.95
C TRP A 3 5.56 -15.04 5.80
N ILE A 4 5.05 -14.47 4.71
CA ILE A 4 5.01 -13.02 4.46
C ILE A 4 4.18 -12.30 5.53
N LEU A 5 3.22 -12.97 6.14
CA LEU A 5 2.30 -12.39 7.10
C LEU A 5 2.80 -12.43 8.55
N LYS A 6 3.95 -13.07 8.81
CA LYS A 6 4.47 -13.23 10.17
C LYS A 6 5.52 -12.15 10.50
N LYS A 7 5.09 -11.03 11.05
CA LYS A 7 5.94 -9.98 11.66
C LYS A 7 6.66 -9.02 10.72
N VAL A 8 6.22 -8.83 9.49
CA VAL A 8 6.91 -7.97 8.53
C VAL A 8 5.99 -6.86 8.05
N TRP A 9 6.55 -5.68 7.83
CA TRP A 9 5.93 -4.61 7.07
C TRP A 9 6.13 -4.87 5.59
N VAL A 10 5.07 -4.78 4.81
CA VAL A 10 5.08 -5.05 3.37
C VAL A 10 4.64 -3.80 2.63
N PRO A 11 5.38 -3.33 1.61
CA PRO A 11 4.93 -2.25 0.76
C PRO A 11 3.75 -2.74 -0.08
N ILE A 12 2.67 -1.97 -0.13
CA ILE A 12 1.40 -2.37 -0.78
C ILE A 12 1.02 -1.46 -1.93
N ALA A 13 1.50 -0.24 -1.96
CA ALA A 13 1.21 0.72 -3.03
C ALA A 13 2.21 1.88 -3.00
N LEU A 14 2.31 2.61 -4.11
CA LEU A 14 2.91 3.93 -4.13
C LEU A 14 1.97 4.93 -3.44
N ALA A 15 2.53 5.87 -2.67
CA ALA A 15 1.75 6.83 -1.90
C ALA A 15 0.93 7.79 -2.80
N ASP A 16 1.46 8.13 -3.99
CA ASP A 16 0.82 9.00 -4.97
C ASP A 16 -0.37 8.35 -5.69
N GLN A 17 -0.45 7.00 -5.70
CA GLN A 17 -1.59 6.28 -6.27
C GLN A 17 -2.85 6.36 -5.40
N LEU A 18 -2.72 6.81 -4.16
CA LEU A 18 -3.86 7.00 -3.25
C LEU A 18 -4.08 8.49 -2.99
N ALA A 19 -4.90 9.12 -3.80
CA ALA A 19 -5.25 10.53 -3.65
C ALA A 19 -5.94 10.80 -2.30
N VAL A 20 -5.88 12.07 -1.84
CA VAL A 20 -6.68 12.55 -0.70
C VAL A 20 -8.16 12.34 -1.00
N GLY A 21 -8.90 11.75 -0.07
CA GLY A 21 -10.30 11.36 -0.26
C GLY A 21 -10.48 10.05 -1.05
N GLY A 22 -9.40 9.39 -1.44
CA GLY A 22 -9.42 8.12 -2.16
C GLY A 22 -9.51 6.91 -1.24
N VAL A 23 -10.00 5.81 -1.80
CA VAL A 23 -9.95 4.47 -1.21
C VAL A 23 -9.53 3.48 -2.28
N MET A 24 -8.67 2.54 -1.93
CA MET A 24 -8.20 1.49 -2.82
C MET A 24 -8.32 0.12 -2.16
N ARG A 25 -8.54 -0.90 -2.98
CA ARG A 25 -8.48 -2.29 -2.55
C ARG A 25 -7.03 -2.79 -2.61
N VAL A 26 -6.62 -3.49 -1.58
CA VAL A 26 -5.31 -4.17 -1.52
C VAL A 26 -5.54 -5.63 -1.16
N VAL A 27 -4.92 -6.53 -1.90
CA VAL A 27 -4.95 -7.97 -1.60
C VAL A 27 -3.54 -8.44 -1.27
N LEU A 28 -3.37 -9.07 -0.12
CA LEU A 28 -2.10 -9.62 0.32
C LEU A 28 -2.31 -11.07 0.76
N GLY A 29 -1.91 -12.00 -0.08
CA GLY A 29 -2.25 -13.41 0.07
C GLY A 29 -3.76 -13.61 -0.01
N GLU A 30 -4.35 -14.24 1.00
CA GLU A 30 -5.81 -14.48 1.08
C GLU A 30 -6.57 -13.35 1.79
N ARG A 31 -5.87 -12.33 2.25
CA ARG A 31 -6.47 -11.20 2.98
C ARG A 31 -6.78 -10.04 2.05
N ASP A 32 -7.92 -9.41 2.30
CA ASP A 32 -8.49 -8.33 1.51
C ASP A 32 -8.62 -7.08 2.38
N PHE A 33 -8.05 -5.96 1.95
CA PHE A 33 -7.97 -4.71 2.71
C PHE A 33 -8.56 -3.54 1.93
N ALA A 34 -9.09 -2.56 2.68
CA ALA A 34 -9.46 -1.25 2.19
C ALA A 34 -8.46 -0.22 2.76
N THR A 35 -7.57 0.28 1.91
CA THR A 35 -6.63 1.34 2.26
C THR A 35 -7.17 2.67 1.74
N TRP A 36 -7.23 3.68 2.59
CA TRP A 36 -7.86 4.96 2.27
C TRP A 36 -7.10 6.14 2.85
N ARG A 37 -7.22 7.30 2.22
CA ARG A 37 -6.60 8.53 2.67
C ARG A 37 -7.69 9.53 3.05
N GLY A 38 -7.67 9.98 4.30
CA GLY A 38 -8.55 11.03 4.77
C GLY A 38 -8.18 12.41 4.19
N HIS A 39 -9.05 13.40 4.37
CA HIS A 39 -8.76 14.78 3.98
C HIS A 39 -7.66 15.41 4.86
N ASP A 40 -7.33 14.80 5.99
CA ASP A 40 -6.15 15.11 6.80
C ASP A 40 -4.83 14.58 6.24
N GLY A 41 -4.87 13.98 5.04
CA GLY A 41 -3.72 13.40 4.35
C GLY A 41 -3.26 12.05 4.90
N LYS A 42 -3.80 11.58 6.04
CA LYS A 42 -3.33 10.35 6.69
C LYS A 42 -3.88 9.10 6.02
N VAL A 43 -2.98 8.14 5.76
CA VAL A 43 -3.34 6.80 5.29
C VAL A 43 -3.82 5.93 6.44
N ARG A 44 -4.84 5.12 6.15
CA ARG A 44 -5.43 4.14 7.08
C ARG A 44 -5.84 2.91 6.32
N THR A 45 -5.78 1.75 6.97
CA THR A 45 -6.18 0.48 6.35
C THR A 45 -7.13 -0.26 7.27
N PHE A 46 -8.20 -0.79 6.70
CA PHE A 46 -9.15 -1.67 7.39
C PHE A 46 -9.21 -3.03 6.71
N ASP A 47 -9.60 -4.07 7.43
CA ASP A 47 -10.12 -5.28 6.78
C ASP A 47 -11.23 -4.86 5.81
N ASN A 48 -11.23 -5.39 4.59
CA ASN A 48 -12.14 -4.96 3.52
C ASN A 48 -13.57 -5.50 3.73
N ARG A 49 -14.02 -5.51 4.97
CA ARG A 49 -15.33 -6.05 5.36
C ARG A 49 -16.04 -5.12 6.32
N CYS A 50 -17.17 -4.59 5.87
CA CYS A 50 -18.05 -3.79 6.72
C CYS A 50 -18.64 -4.67 7.83
N PRO A 51 -18.49 -4.32 9.13
CA PRO A 51 -19.00 -5.11 10.24
C PRO A 51 -20.53 -5.20 10.27
N HIS A 52 -21.24 -4.34 9.55
CA HIS A 52 -22.70 -4.37 9.48
C HIS A 52 -23.18 -5.61 8.71
N ARG A 53 -22.84 -5.74 7.42
CA ARG A 53 -23.31 -6.83 6.54
C ARG A 53 -22.24 -7.30 5.53
N GLY A 54 -20.98 -7.18 5.86
CA GLY A 54 -19.90 -7.78 5.09
C GLY A 54 -19.58 -7.12 3.75
N MET A 55 -20.20 -5.97 3.41
CA MET A 55 -19.86 -5.23 2.17
C MET A 55 -18.40 -4.83 2.16
N ARG A 56 -17.76 -4.92 1.01
CA ARG A 56 -16.37 -4.44 0.85
C ARG A 56 -16.28 -2.94 1.09
N LEU A 57 -15.46 -2.54 2.06
CA LEU A 57 -15.24 -1.14 2.39
C LEU A 57 -14.47 -0.40 1.30
N SER A 58 -13.67 -1.09 0.49
CA SER A 58 -12.99 -0.53 -0.68
C SER A 58 -13.93 -0.07 -1.80
N HIS A 59 -15.19 -0.48 -1.79
CA HIS A 59 -16.23 0.06 -2.68
C HIS A 59 -16.90 1.31 -2.12
N GLY A 60 -16.52 1.71 -0.90
CA GLY A 60 -17.05 2.90 -0.25
C GLY A 60 -16.42 4.20 -0.77
N PHE A 61 -16.60 5.23 -0.01
CA PHE A 61 -16.07 6.57 -0.33
C PHE A 61 -15.68 7.30 0.94
N VAL A 62 -14.72 8.23 0.80
CA VAL A 62 -14.22 9.02 1.92
C VAL A 62 -15.00 10.33 2.03
N ARG A 63 -15.43 10.67 3.24
CA ARG A 63 -16.01 11.97 3.58
C ARG A 63 -15.26 12.58 4.77
N GLY A 64 -14.50 13.64 4.51
CA GLY A 64 -13.60 14.21 5.51
C GLY A 64 -12.59 13.12 5.96
N ASN A 65 -12.58 12.81 7.24
CA ASN A 65 -11.69 11.79 7.81
C ASN A 65 -12.46 10.52 8.21
N ARG A 66 -13.44 10.13 7.39
CA ARG A 66 -14.26 8.93 7.60
C ARG A 66 -14.40 8.14 6.30
N LEU A 67 -14.31 6.81 6.39
CA LEU A 67 -14.66 5.92 5.31
C LEU A 67 -16.13 5.51 5.45
N SER A 68 -16.92 5.75 4.41
CA SER A 68 -18.36 5.44 4.34
C SER A 68 -18.56 4.18 3.54
N CYS A 69 -19.28 3.21 4.12
CA CYS A 69 -19.68 1.99 3.43
C CYS A 69 -20.72 2.33 2.36
N LEU A 70 -20.53 1.80 1.13
CA LEU A 70 -21.44 2.07 0.02
C LEU A 70 -22.85 1.54 0.27
N TYR A 71 -22.99 0.43 1.02
CA TYR A 71 -24.27 -0.28 1.12
C TYR A 71 -25.30 0.46 1.99
N HIS A 72 -24.96 0.83 3.23
CA HIS A 72 -25.90 1.51 4.15
C HIS A 72 -25.33 2.80 4.74
N GLY A 73 -24.26 3.33 4.19
CA GLY A 73 -23.69 4.60 4.56
C GLY A 73 -23.03 4.67 5.95
N TRP A 74 -22.81 3.53 6.62
CA TRP A 74 -22.12 3.53 7.91
C TRP A 74 -20.73 4.14 7.77
N GLN A 75 -20.36 5.04 8.67
CA GLN A 75 -19.12 5.80 8.60
C GLN A 75 -18.15 5.38 9.70
N TYR A 76 -16.93 5.07 9.30
CA TYR A 76 -15.87 4.64 10.20
C TYR A 76 -14.78 5.71 10.27
N GLY A 77 -14.41 6.12 11.49
CA GLY A 77 -13.31 7.06 11.73
C GLY A 77 -11.94 6.40 11.57
N GLY A 78 -10.89 7.20 11.72
CA GLY A 78 -9.51 6.73 11.51
C GLY A 78 -9.05 5.60 12.41
N THR A 79 -9.67 5.40 13.55
CA THR A 79 -9.42 4.29 14.49
C THR A 79 -10.24 3.04 14.18
N GLY A 80 -11.10 3.08 13.14
CA GLY A 80 -12.03 2.01 12.82
C GLY A 80 -13.39 2.13 13.51
N THR A 81 -13.54 2.91 14.60
CA THR A 81 -14.81 3.04 15.30
C THR A 81 -15.91 3.61 14.41
N CYS A 82 -17.12 3.05 14.51
CA CYS A 82 -18.29 3.61 13.84
C CYS A 82 -18.61 4.98 14.40
N LYS A 83 -18.75 5.99 13.54
CA LYS A 83 -19.00 7.39 13.92
C LYS A 83 -20.38 7.90 13.51
N HIS A 84 -21.05 7.18 12.60
CA HIS A 84 -22.39 7.59 12.13
C HIS A 84 -23.10 6.42 11.45
N ILE A 85 -24.38 6.30 11.76
CA ILE A 85 -25.31 5.34 11.16
C ILE A 85 -26.47 6.16 10.57
N PRO A 86 -26.58 6.30 9.24
CA PRO A 86 -27.58 7.19 8.63
C PRO A 86 -29.03 6.87 9.00
N ALA A 87 -29.35 5.58 9.20
CA ALA A 87 -30.70 5.14 9.61
C ALA A 87 -31.05 5.55 11.06
N HIS A 88 -30.04 5.90 11.86
CA HIS A 88 -30.19 6.31 13.27
C HIS A 88 -29.25 7.49 13.55
N PRO A 89 -29.53 8.69 12.99
CA PRO A 89 -28.59 9.82 13.02
C PRO A 89 -28.29 10.31 14.44
N ASP A 90 -29.23 10.19 15.35
CA ASP A 90 -29.12 10.65 16.75
C ASP A 90 -28.48 9.60 17.67
N LEU A 91 -28.26 8.38 17.17
CA LEU A 91 -27.62 7.32 17.92
C LEU A 91 -26.09 7.52 17.96
N THR A 92 -25.53 7.52 19.17
CA THR A 92 -24.09 7.35 19.35
C THR A 92 -23.74 5.88 19.24
N PRO A 93 -23.04 5.43 18.16
CA PRO A 93 -22.71 4.03 18.02
C PRO A 93 -21.79 3.55 19.16
N PRO A 94 -21.99 2.31 19.67
CA PRO A 94 -21.09 1.74 20.66
C PRO A 94 -19.64 1.70 20.19
N GLU A 95 -18.68 1.92 21.09
CA GLU A 95 -17.24 1.90 20.75
C GLU A 95 -16.75 0.57 20.17
N ALA A 96 -17.33 -0.53 20.64
CA ALA A 96 -17.04 -1.87 20.13
C ALA A 96 -17.48 -2.09 18.68
N LEU A 97 -18.33 -1.21 18.14
CA LEU A 97 -18.83 -1.30 16.78
C LEU A 97 -17.85 -0.58 15.83
N GLY A 98 -17.11 -1.34 15.06
CA GLY A 98 -16.12 -0.74 14.18
C GLY A 98 -15.55 -1.67 13.12
N ALA A 99 -14.91 -1.08 12.14
CA ALA A 99 -14.10 -1.79 11.17
C ALA A 99 -12.75 -2.18 11.80
N THR A 100 -12.23 -3.36 11.46
CA THR A 100 -10.95 -3.83 11.97
C THR A 100 -9.82 -3.00 11.40
N LEU A 101 -9.11 -2.27 12.27
CA LEU A 101 -7.95 -1.46 11.90
C LEU A 101 -6.75 -2.36 11.68
N ILE A 102 -6.03 -2.10 10.59
CA ILE A 102 -4.78 -2.78 10.23
C ILE A 102 -3.65 -1.74 10.28
N SER A 103 -2.51 -2.13 10.84
CA SER A 103 -1.35 -1.25 10.93
C SER A 103 -0.86 -0.86 9.54
N SER A 104 -0.86 0.44 9.26
CA SER A 104 -0.35 0.99 8.00
C SER A 104 0.37 2.30 8.25
N VAL A 105 1.39 2.58 7.45
CA VAL A 105 2.18 3.80 7.50
C VAL A 105 2.56 4.21 6.09
N GLU A 106 2.63 5.51 5.86
CA GLU A 106 3.25 6.07 4.67
C GLU A 106 4.67 6.48 5.02
N PHE A 107 5.60 5.94 4.28
CA PHE A 107 7.02 6.23 4.45
C PHE A 107 7.74 6.08 3.12
N ASP A 108 8.59 7.07 2.80
CA ASP A 108 9.47 7.09 1.62
C ASP A 108 8.72 6.83 0.29
N GLY A 109 7.61 7.53 0.07
CA GLY A 109 6.79 7.42 -1.14
C GLY A 109 5.99 6.12 -1.26
N LEU A 110 6.04 5.23 -0.26
CA LEU A 110 5.34 3.96 -0.23
C LEU A 110 4.31 3.91 0.91
N ILE A 111 3.26 3.17 0.69
CA ILE A 111 2.32 2.75 1.74
C ILE A 111 2.71 1.35 2.18
N TRP A 112 2.99 1.21 3.47
CA TRP A 112 3.37 -0.03 4.12
C TRP A 112 2.22 -0.56 4.97
N LEU A 113 2.07 -1.87 5.02
CA LEU A 113 1.07 -2.57 5.81
C LEU A 113 1.72 -3.67 6.64
N SER A 114 1.26 -3.82 7.89
CA SER A 114 1.58 -4.98 8.72
C SER A 114 0.29 -5.60 9.25
N THR A 115 0.20 -6.91 9.15
CA THR A 115 -0.91 -7.68 9.73
C THR A 115 -0.67 -8.06 11.19
N THR A 116 0.46 -7.64 11.74
CA THR A 116 0.83 -7.80 13.13
C THR A 116 1.00 -6.43 13.79
N GLN A 117 0.94 -6.37 15.11
CA GLN A 117 1.18 -5.13 15.87
C GLN A 117 2.68 -4.86 16.09
N SER A 118 3.51 -5.13 15.09
CA SER A 118 4.94 -4.81 15.18
C SER A 118 5.18 -3.33 14.94
N ALA A 119 6.15 -2.75 15.67
CA ALA A 119 6.59 -1.40 15.40
C ALA A 119 7.18 -1.31 13.98
N PHE A 120 6.90 -0.19 13.29
CA PHE A 120 7.55 0.10 12.01
C PHE A 120 9.00 0.50 12.28
N SER A 121 9.93 -0.25 11.71
CA SER A 121 11.33 0.14 11.67
C SER A 121 11.57 0.85 10.34
N LYS A 122 12.14 2.05 10.37
CA LYS A 122 12.58 2.72 9.16
C LYS A 122 13.69 1.87 8.55
N THR A 123 13.40 1.31 7.39
CA THR A 123 14.44 0.75 6.53
C THR A 123 15.29 1.88 5.97
N ASP A 124 16.46 1.59 5.45
CA ASP A 124 17.29 2.58 4.77
C ASP A 124 16.47 3.30 3.72
N ALA A 125 16.57 4.63 3.70
CA ALA A 125 15.74 5.48 2.86
C ALA A 125 15.93 5.10 1.38
N PHE A 126 14.82 4.98 0.66
CA PHE A 126 14.82 4.83 -0.79
C PHE A 126 15.08 6.22 -1.40
N PHE A 127 16.22 6.41 -2.03
CA PHE A 127 16.47 7.62 -2.81
C PHE A 127 15.97 7.39 -4.23
N GLY A 128 14.82 7.94 -4.56
CA GLY A 128 14.26 7.84 -5.91
C GLY A 128 12.82 8.37 -5.98
N ASN A 129 12.34 8.63 -7.20
CA ASN A 129 10.96 8.99 -7.45
C ASN A 129 10.15 7.74 -7.79
N SER A 130 8.98 7.59 -7.18
CA SER A 130 8.05 6.53 -7.54
C SER A 130 7.56 6.72 -8.98
N VAL A 131 7.70 5.69 -9.81
CA VAL A 131 7.30 5.76 -11.23
C VAL A 131 6.03 4.96 -11.45
N ARG A 132 5.99 3.70 -11.05
CA ARG A 132 4.87 2.79 -11.30
C ARG A 132 4.86 1.60 -10.34
N SER A 133 3.67 1.12 -9.96
CA SER A 133 3.47 -0.21 -9.40
C SER A 133 2.90 -1.16 -10.47
N LEU A 134 3.34 -2.40 -10.44
CA LEU A 134 2.85 -3.48 -11.30
C LEU A 134 2.47 -4.68 -10.42
N THR A 135 1.40 -5.35 -10.80
CA THR A 135 0.97 -6.58 -10.13
C THR A 135 1.27 -7.76 -11.04
N PHE A 136 1.90 -8.79 -10.49
CA PHE A 136 2.20 -10.03 -11.20
C PHE A 136 1.45 -11.19 -10.54
N ASP A 137 0.87 -12.04 -11.37
CA ASP A 137 0.21 -13.27 -10.91
C ASP A 137 1.20 -14.44 -10.93
N CYS A 138 2.21 -14.33 -10.06
CA CYS A 138 3.25 -15.36 -9.92
C CYS A 138 3.83 -15.36 -8.49
N GLY A 139 4.58 -16.42 -8.16
CA GLY A 139 5.30 -16.49 -6.88
C GLY A 139 6.48 -15.50 -6.82
N ILE A 140 6.77 -14.97 -5.63
CA ILE A 140 7.87 -14.02 -5.45
C ILE A 140 9.24 -14.59 -5.85
N LYS A 141 9.45 -15.90 -5.68
CA LYS A 141 10.70 -16.58 -6.09
C LYS A 141 10.86 -16.58 -7.59
N ASP A 142 9.77 -16.88 -8.30
CA ASP A 142 9.77 -16.92 -9.77
C ASP A 142 9.96 -15.52 -10.35
N LEU A 143 9.27 -14.53 -9.76
CA LEU A 143 9.44 -13.13 -10.13
C LEU A 143 10.89 -12.67 -9.94
N LYS A 144 11.49 -12.93 -8.78
CA LYS A 144 12.89 -12.58 -8.52
C LYS A 144 13.86 -13.21 -9.52
N ALA A 145 13.69 -14.49 -9.82
CA ALA A 145 14.54 -15.19 -10.81
C ALA A 145 14.45 -14.53 -12.19
N GLN A 146 13.24 -14.22 -12.64
CA GLN A 146 13.03 -13.55 -13.91
C GLN A 146 13.61 -12.13 -13.94
N LEU A 147 13.41 -11.35 -12.87
CA LEU A 147 13.92 -9.98 -12.77
C LEU A 147 15.46 -9.93 -12.74
N GLN A 148 16.13 -10.96 -12.19
CA GLN A 148 17.59 -11.04 -12.17
C GLN A 148 18.19 -11.26 -13.57
N GLU A 149 17.42 -11.87 -14.49
CA GLU A 149 17.83 -12.10 -15.87
C GLU A 149 17.49 -10.92 -16.80
N LEU A 150 16.67 -9.96 -16.33
CA LEU A 150 16.27 -8.81 -17.12
C LEU A 150 17.40 -7.79 -17.23
N HIS A 151 17.67 -7.41 -18.45
CA HIS A 151 18.51 -6.26 -18.78
C HIS A 151 17.59 -5.10 -19.11
N PHE A 152 17.55 -4.06 -18.26
CA PHE A 152 16.80 -2.86 -18.58
C PHE A 152 17.59 -1.97 -19.51
N TYR A 153 16.98 -1.62 -20.63
CA TYR A 153 17.45 -0.61 -21.55
C TYR A 153 16.75 0.70 -21.19
N ALA A 154 17.50 1.69 -20.76
CA ALA A 154 17.00 3.05 -20.67
C ALA A 154 17.52 3.84 -21.87
N ASP A 155 16.60 4.26 -22.71
CA ASP A 155 16.87 5.25 -23.74
C ASP A 155 16.73 6.63 -23.08
N VAL A 156 17.85 7.24 -22.75
CA VAL A 156 17.86 8.59 -22.16
C VAL A 156 18.08 9.56 -23.31
N GLU A 157 17.10 10.44 -23.52
CA GLU A 157 17.13 11.47 -24.55
C GLU A 157 18.42 12.28 -24.46
N GLY A 158 19.23 12.25 -25.52
CA GLY A 158 20.52 12.96 -25.60
C GLY A 158 21.76 12.10 -25.34
N LEU A 159 21.62 10.80 -25.08
CA LEU A 159 22.75 9.87 -24.98
C LEU A 159 22.77 8.93 -26.19
N GLU A 160 23.91 8.89 -26.87
CA GLU A 160 24.09 8.07 -28.10
C GLU A 160 24.05 6.55 -27.86
N LYS A 161 24.00 6.10 -26.61
CA LYS A 161 23.93 4.67 -26.24
C LYS A 161 23.01 4.48 -25.06
N GLY A 162 22.07 3.53 -25.17
CA GLY A 162 21.26 3.04 -24.06
C GLY A 162 22.12 2.42 -22.96
N TYR A 163 21.70 2.59 -21.72
CA TYR A 163 22.36 1.98 -20.56
C TYR A 163 21.72 0.62 -20.24
N THR A 164 22.55 -0.35 -19.93
CA THR A 164 22.08 -1.63 -19.40
C THR A 164 22.17 -1.59 -17.88
N TYR A 165 21.04 -1.74 -17.21
CA TYR A 165 20.96 -1.84 -15.77
C TYR A 165 21.10 -3.30 -15.35
N LEU A 166 22.03 -3.57 -14.43
CA LEU A 166 22.26 -4.90 -13.88
C LEU A 166 21.78 -4.95 -12.44
N PRO A 167 21.19 -6.08 -11.98
CA PRO A 167 20.84 -6.24 -10.59
C PRO A 167 22.12 -6.21 -9.75
N SER A 168 22.20 -5.25 -8.82
CA SER A 168 23.36 -5.04 -7.96
C SER A 168 23.12 -5.48 -6.52
N GLU A 169 21.85 -5.49 -6.08
CA GLU A 169 21.47 -5.82 -4.72
C GLU A 169 20.12 -6.54 -4.72
N VAL A 170 20.02 -7.63 -3.97
CA VAL A 170 18.80 -8.41 -3.83
C VAL A 170 18.52 -8.62 -2.36
N GLU A 171 17.48 -7.98 -1.85
CA GLU A 171 16.91 -8.25 -0.54
C GLU A 171 15.56 -8.98 -0.67
N ASP A 172 14.95 -9.35 0.44
CA ASP A 172 13.69 -10.13 0.40
C ASP A 172 12.55 -9.43 -0.36
N PHE A 173 12.52 -8.08 -0.35
CA PHE A 173 11.49 -7.28 -1.01
C PHE A 173 12.06 -6.16 -1.90
N ARG A 174 13.36 -6.16 -2.14
CA ARG A 174 14.03 -5.12 -2.90
C ARG A 174 14.99 -5.71 -3.91
N LEU A 175 14.93 -5.21 -5.12
CA LEU A 175 15.89 -5.47 -6.17
C LEU A 175 16.36 -4.10 -6.69
N VAL A 176 17.65 -3.85 -6.61
CA VAL A 176 18.27 -2.62 -7.07
C VAL A 176 19.02 -2.89 -8.36
N PHE A 177 18.73 -2.10 -9.38
CA PHE A 177 19.46 -2.13 -10.64
C PHE A 177 20.36 -0.92 -10.71
N GLN A 178 21.63 -1.11 -11.01
CA GLN A 178 22.60 -0.02 -11.18
C GLN A 178 23.10 0.04 -12.61
N CYS A 179 23.22 1.27 -13.12
CA CYS A 179 23.91 1.51 -14.39
C CYS A 179 25.42 1.50 -14.16
N PRO A 180 26.19 0.61 -14.79
CA PRO A 180 27.64 0.53 -14.59
C PRO A 180 28.42 1.78 -14.98
N SER A 181 27.83 2.65 -15.83
CA SER A 181 28.43 3.87 -16.34
C SER A 181 27.97 5.14 -15.64
N ALA A 182 27.00 5.05 -14.73
CA ALA A 182 26.53 6.22 -13.98
C ALA A 182 27.54 6.59 -12.88
N GLN A 183 27.94 7.84 -12.84
CA GLN A 183 28.62 8.37 -11.67
C GLN A 183 27.68 8.27 -10.46
N LYS A 184 28.22 7.99 -9.32
CA LYS A 184 27.66 7.62 -8.00
C LYS A 184 26.29 8.16 -7.53
N ASN A 185 25.52 8.88 -8.34
CA ASN A 185 24.30 9.59 -7.92
C ASN A 185 23.01 9.19 -8.66
N ASP A 186 23.07 8.29 -9.65
CA ASP A 186 21.87 7.86 -10.36
C ASP A 186 21.49 6.44 -9.94
N VAL A 187 20.80 6.35 -8.82
CA VAL A 187 20.08 5.13 -8.37
C VAL A 187 18.66 5.21 -8.93
N VAL A 188 18.30 4.28 -9.78
CA VAL A 188 16.93 4.11 -10.30
C VAL A 188 16.15 3.14 -9.43
#